data_c7e492c95465190e5f5d919624656ed1
#
_entry.id   c7e492c95465190e5f5d919624656ed1
#
_cell.length_a   1.000
_cell.length_b   1.000
_cell.length_c   1.000
_cell.angle_alpha   90.00
_cell.angle_beta   90.00
_cell.angle_gamma   90.00
#
_symmetry.space_group_name_H-M   'P 1'
#
loop_
_entity.id
_entity.type
_entity.pdbx_description
1 polymer ?
#
loop_
_entity_poly.entity_id
_entity_poly.type
_entity_poly.pdbx_seq_one_letter_code
_entity_poly.pdbx_strand_id
1 'polypeptide(L)'
;MGYNDDTLSSIRSILNNRQTQLVPALLAIAKYAEKVDKAHAWATDLRCLRDIHRPGCRFEEMCNFDLTEPYVGVSWTWQHSMHEDQAHGKFFIIDAQGNERPSGVRDSILDRVTKYIRHHNIDIFWIDKECIDQTESSQKIRAINSMDIVYKNATKSVGLLSTPILTRGG
;
A
#
# COMPACT_ATOMS: atom_id res chain seq x y z
N MET A 1 -21.19 -9.14 -15.71
CA MET A 1 -21.66 -7.75 -15.83
C MET A 1 -20.44 -6.87 -15.99
N GLY A 2 -20.21 -6.34 -17.19
CA GLY A 2 -19.07 -5.43 -17.43
C GLY A 2 -19.36 -4.08 -16.78
N TYR A 3 -18.42 -3.60 -15.98
CA TYR A 3 -18.42 -2.20 -15.54
C TYR A 3 -18.16 -1.32 -16.76
N ASN A 4 -19.14 -0.54 -17.16
CA ASN A 4 -18.95 0.50 -18.16
C ASN A 4 -18.15 1.63 -17.49
N ASP A 5 -17.01 1.99 -18.05
CA ASP A 5 -16.21 3.10 -17.58
C ASP A 5 -16.87 4.43 -17.96
N ASP A 6 -17.42 5.11 -16.94
CA ASP A 6 -18.14 6.39 -17.09
C ASP A 6 -17.21 7.62 -17.12
N THR A 7 -15.90 7.44 -17.29
CA THR A 7 -14.88 8.52 -17.19
C THR A 7 -15.12 9.69 -18.16
N LEU A 8 -15.81 9.48 -19.27
CA LEU A 8 -16.13 10.53 -20.26
C LEU A 8 -17.51 11.16 -20.05
N SER A 9 -18.28 10.69 -19.08
CA SER A 9 -19.65 11.17 -18.85
C SER A 9 -19.68 12.31 -17.83
N SER A 10 -20.54 13.32 -18.03
CA SER A 10 -20.76 14.33 -17.00
C SER A 10 -21.44 13.70 -15.77
N ILE A 11 -21.15 14.24 -14.56
CA ILE A 11 -21.77 13.80 -13.31
C ILE A 11 -23.32 13.76 -13.43
N ARG A 12 -23.91 14.76 -14.08
CA ARG A 12 -25.36 14.82 -14.32
C ARG A 12 -25.85 13.65 -15.20
N SER A 13 -25.09 13.29 -16.23
CA SER A 13 -25.38 12.16 -17.10
C SER A 13 -25.31 10.83 -16.34
N ILE A 14 -24.26 10.65 -15.55
CA ILE A 14 -24.05 9.45 -14.71
C ILE A 14 -25.21 9.29 -13.71
N LEU A 15 -25.60 10.36 -13.02
CA LEU A 15 -26.71 10.34 -12.05
C LEU A 15 -28.05 10.02 -12.70
N ASN A 16 -28.31 10.59 -13.88
CA ASN A 16 -29.54 10.31 -14.62
C ASN A 16 -29.60 8.86 -15.13
N ASN A 17 -28.49 8.36 -15.68
CA ASN A 17 -28.39 6.99 -16.19
C ASN A 17 -28.55 5.93 -15.10
N ARG A 18 -28.09 6.24 -13.89
CA ARG A 18 -28.19 5.34 -12.72
C ARG A 18 -29.48 5.56 -11.92
N GLN A 19 -30.34 6.44 -12.36
CA GLN A 19 -31.53 6.86 -11.59
C GLN A 19 -31.20 7.31 -10.16
N THR A 20 -30.03 7.86 -9.97
CA THR A 20 -29.51 8.26 -8.66
C THR A 20 -29.87 9.72 -8.41
N GLN A 21 -30.61 9.97 -7.34
CA GLN A 21 -30.93 11.35 -6.95
C GLN A 21 -29.69 12.05 -6.37
N LEU A 22 -29.54 13.34 -6.65
CA LEU A 22 -28.37 14.14 -6.24
C LEU A 22 -28.18 14.15 -4.71
N VAL A 23 -29.28 14.32 -3.96
CA VAL A 23 -29.22 14.39 -2.48
C VAL A 23 -28.71 13.09 -1.85
N PRO A 24 -29.22 11.89 -2.20
CA PRO A 24 -28.65 10.63 -1.72
C PRO A 24 -27.18 10.43 -2.11
N ALA A 25 -26.77 10.88 -3.30
CA ALA A 25 -25.37 10.81 -3.73
C ALA A 25 -24.47 11.72 -2.87
N LEU A 26 -24.89 12.96 -2.59
CA LEU A 26 -24.17 13.88 -1.69
C LEU A 26 -24.10 13.36 -0.25
N LEU A 27 -25.19 12.75 0.26
CA LEU A 27 -25.18 12.11 1.58
C LEU A 27 -24.23 10.91 1.64
N ALA A 28 -24.12 10.15 0.56
CA ALA A 28 -23.13 9.06 0.46
C ALA A 28 -21.70 9.61 0.49
N ILE A 29 -21.41 10.73 -0.18
CA ILE A 29 -20.13 11.42 -0.14
C ILE A 29 -19.85 11.95 1.28
N ALA A 30 -20.83 12.57 1.96
CA ALA A 30 -20.67 13.04 3.34
C ALA A 30 -20.36 11.90 4.32
N LYS A 31 -21.04 10.74 4.17
CA LYS A 31 -20.72 9.52 4.95
C LYS A 31 -19.30 8.99 4.64
N TYR A 32 -18.84 9.18 3.41
CA TYR A 32 -17.47 8.84 3.04
C TYR A 32 -16.45 9.76 3.73
N ALA A 33 -16.73 11.06 3.81
CA ALA A 33 -15.91 12.02 4.54
C ALA A 33 -15.78 11.65 6.04
N GLU A 34 -16.87 11.25 6.69
CA GLU A 34 -16.84 10.75 8.08
C GLU A 34 -15.97 9.48 8.25
N LYS A 35 -15.92 8.62 7.23
CA LYS A 35 -15.00 7.47 7.21
C LYS A 35 -13.54 7.91 7.07
N VAL A 36 -13.27 8.97 6.32
CA VAL A 36 -11.93 9.53 6.15
C VAL A 36 -11.37 10.04 7.48
N ASP A 37 -12.19 10.73 8.30
CA ASP A 37 -11.76 11.19 9.64
C ASP A 37 -11.37 10.02 10.55
N LYS A 38 -12.16 8.92 10.51
CA LYS A 38 -11.83 7.70 11.27
C LYS A 38 -10.59 6.98 10.73
N ALA A 39 -10.36 7.06 9.44
CA ALA A 39 -9.19 6.52 8.79
C ALA A 39 -7.93 7.34 9.13
N HIS A 40 -8.03 8.66 9.22
CA HIS A 40 -6.95 9.53 9.71
C HIS A 40 -6.55 9.18 11.15
N ALA A 41 -7.52 8.94 12.04
CA ALA A 41 -7.23 8.51 13.41
C ALA A 41 -6.47 7.19 13.48
N TRP A 42 -6.74 6.26 12.55
CA TRP A 42 -5.97 5.01 12.45
C TRP A 42 -4.58 5.22 11.87
N ALA A 43 -4.42 6.16 10.96
CA ALA A 43 -3.11 6.44 10.34
C ALA A 43 -2.05 6.93 11.34
N THR A 44 -2.46 7.36 12.55
CA THR A 44 -1.53 7.68 13.65
C THR A 44 -0.86 6.43 14.25
N ASP A 45 -1.44 5.23 14.07
CA ASP A 45 -0.87 3.95 14.54
C ASP A 45 -0.21 3.17 13.39
N LEU A 46 0.22 3.87 12.36
CA LEU A 46 0.79 3.24 11.18
C LEU A 46 2.08 2.49 11.51
N ARG A 47 2.20 1.26 11.00
CA ARG A 47 3.47 0.53 10.98
C ARG A 47 4.16 0.76 9.65
N CYS A 48 5.47 0.95 9.70
CA CYS A 48 6.34 1.03 8.53
C CYS A 48 7.56 0.14 8.74
N LEU A 49 8.32 -0.09 7.69
CA LEU A 49 9.59 -0.79 7.74
C LEU A 49 10.73 0.18 7.42
N ARG A 50 11.81 0.11 8.18
CA ARG A 50 13.04 0.86 7.94
C ARG A 50 14.15 -0.07 7.46
N ASP A 51 14.79 0.27 6.35
CA ASP A 51 16.02 -0.39 5.89
C ASP A 51 17.19 0.04 6.80
N ILE A 52 17.68 -0.86 7.62
CA ILE A 52 18.78 -0.56 8.56
C ILE A 52 20.17 -0.66 7.94
N HIS A 53 20.27 -0.78 6.62
CA HIS A 53 21.52 -0.84 5.85
C HIS A 53 22.59 -1.80 6.41
N ARG A 54 22.20 -2.78 7.22
CA ARG A 54 23.10 -3.80 7.76
C ARG A 54 23.30 -4.93 6.75
N PRO A 55 24.47 -5.60 6.81
CA PRO A 55 24.63 -6.85 6.09
C PRO A 55 23.52 -7.82 6.51
N GLY A 56 22.87 -8.46 5.55
CA GLY A 56 21.86 -9.48 5.84
C GLY A 56 20.41 -9.10 5.60
N CYS A 57 20.14 -8.04 4.81
CA CYS A 57 18.80 -7.73 4.33
C CYS A 57 17.73 -7.69 5.45
N ARG A 58 17.93 -6.83 6.42
CA ARG A 58 17.07 -6.67 7.59
C ARG A 58 16.32 -5.36 7.56
N PHE A 59 15.06 -5.42 7.95
CA PHE A 59 14.20 -4.26 8.15
C PHE A 59 13.75 -4.18 9.61
N GLU A 60 13.73 -2.99 10.16
CA GLU A 60 13.20 -2.72 11.49
C GLU A 60 11.74 -2.31 11.39
N GLU A 61 10.86 -2.94 12.18
CA GLU A 61 9.46 -2.54 12.28
C GLU A 61 9.33 -1.27 13.12
N MET A 62 8.75 -0.24 12.54
CA MET A 62 8.43 1.02 13.20
C MET A 62 6.95 1.06 13.51
N CYS A 63 6.61 1.17 14.80
CA CYS A 63 5.24 1.40 15.25
C CYS A 63 4.99 2.89 15.50
N ASN A 64 3.74 3.33 15.40
CA ASN A 64 3.34 4.73 15.58
C ASN A 64 4.12 5.69 14.67
N PHE A 65 4.25 5.30 13.41
CA PHE A 65 5.01 6.05 12.43
C PHE A 65 4.31 7.38 12.10
N ASP A 66 5.07 8.48 12.15
CA ASP A 66 4.57 9.79 11.78
C ASP A 66 4.53 9.94 10.25
N LEU A 67 3.34 10.14 9.69
CA LEU A 67 3.13 10.35 8.25
C LEU A 67 3.84 11.59 7.69
N THR A 68 4.37 12.48 8.53
CA THR A 68 5.18 13.63 8.09
C THR A 68 6.62 13.25 7.75
N GLU A 69 7.11 12.09 8.22
CA GLU A 69 8.41 11.58 7.84
C GLU A 69 8.41 11.05 6.39
N PRO A 70 9.50 11.23 5.64
CA PRO A 70 9.59 10.70 4.29
C PRO A 70 9.53 9.18 4.23
N TYR A 71 8.60 8.63 3.45
CA TYR A 71 8.51 7.19 3.21
C TYR A 71 8.02 6.87 1.79
N VAL A 72 8.20 5.63 1.39
CA VAL A 72 7.71 5.09 0.12
C VAL A 72 6.54 4.16 0.37
N GLY A 73 5.39 4.46 -0.25
CA GLY A 73 4.25 3.54 -0.29
C GLY A 73 4.43 2.52 -1.43
N VAL A 74 4.46 1.24 -1.10
CA VAL A 74 4.66 0.16 -2.06
C VAL A 74 3.37 -0.61 -2.29
N SER A 75 2.89 -0.58 -3.53
CA SER A 75 1.82 -1.46 -4.02
C SER A 75 2.41 -2.57 -4.87
N TRP A 76 1.96 -3.79 -4.71
CA TRP A 76 2.48 -4.94 -5.43
C TRP A 76 1.41 -6.02 -5.65
N THR A 77 1.65 -6.92 -6.61
CA THR A 77 0.76 -8.03 -6.90
C THR A 77 1.07 -9.22 -5.99
N TRP A 78 0.13 -9.62 -5.15
CA TRP A 78 0.29 -10.80 -4.27
C TRP A 78 0.37 -12.11 -5.05
N GLN A 79 -0.35 -12.18 -6.17
CA GLN A 79 -0.23 -13.30 -7.09
C GLN A 79 1.04 -13.12 -7.94
N HIS A 80 1.82 -14.18 -8.03
CA HIS A 80 3.02 -14.22 -8.87
C HIS A 80 2.65 -14.57 -10.32
N SER A 81 3.43 -14.06 -11.28
CA SER A 81 3.40 -14.58 -12.65
C SER A 81 4.18 -15.90 -12.72
N MET A 82 3.92 -16.71 -13.76
CA MET A 82 4.64 -17.99 -13.96
C MET A 82 6.17 -17.82 -14.12
N HIS A 83 6.64 -16.61 -14.38
CA HIS A 83 8.06 -16.29 -14.62
C HIS A 83 8.73 -15.58 -13.44
N GLU A 84 8.03 -15.36 -12.35
CA GLU A 84 8.56 -14.65 -11.20
C GLU A 84 9.13 -15.63 -10.17
N ASP A 85 10.34 -15.32 -9.68
CA ASP A 85 10.94 -16.07 -8.57
C ASP A 85 10.09 -15.93 -7.31
N GLN A 86 9.69 -17.08 -6.76
CA GLN A 86 8.86 -17.19 -5.57
C GLN A 86 9.69 -17.34 -4.30
N ALA A 87 11.01 -17.17 -4.37
CA ALA A 87 11.90 -17.31 -3.22
C ALA A 87 11.52 -16.37 -2.08
N HIS A 88 11.57 -16.89 -0.89
CA HIS A 88 11.38 -16.20 0.38
C HIS A 88 12.52 -16.57 1.34
N GLY A 89 12.81 -15.66 2.29
CA GLY A 89 13.73 -15.96 3.39
C GLY A 89 15.09 -15.28 3.31
N LYS A 90 15.32 -14.46 2.28
CA LYS A 90 16.49 -13.58 2.21
C LYS A 90 16.33 -12.37 3.15
N PHE A 91 15.11 -11.87 3.30
CA PHE A 91 14.80 -10.67 4.08
C PHE A 91 14.16 -11.01 5.40
N PHE A 92 14.59 -10.32 6.45
CA PHE A 92 14.10 -10.49 7.81
C PHE A 92 13.53 -9.17 8.35
N ILE A 93 12.53 -9.29 9.21
CA ILE A 93 11.93 -8.18 9.92
C ILE A 93 12.25 -8.34 11.40
N ILE A 94 12.73 -7.25 12.00
CA ILE A 94 13.02 -7.15 13.43
C ILE A 94 11.87 -6.37 14.05
N ASP A 95 11.14 -7.00 14.96
CA ASP A 95 10.04 -6.35 15.68
C ASP A 95 10.55 -5.39 16.78
N ALA A 96 9.63 -4.67 17.43
CA ALA A 96 9.94 -3.73 18.51
C ALA A 96 10.57 -4.39 19.74
N GLN A 97 10.47 -5.72 19.89
CA GLN A 97 11.08 -6.51 20.95
C GLN A 97 12.46 -7.06 20.55
N GLY A 98 12.89 -6.86 19.32
CA GLY A 98 14.15 -7.34 18.80
C GLY A 98 14.11 -8.78 18.25
N ASN A 99 12.92 -9.39 18.12
CA ASN A 99 12.81 -10.72 17.53
C ASN A 99 12.89 -10.64 16.00
N GLU A 100 13.65 -11.54 15.40
CA GLU A 100 13.73 -11.66 13.94
C GLU A 100 12.73 -12.69 13.41
N ARG A 101 12.04 -12.32 12.32
CA ARG A 101 11.24 -13.25 11.53
C ARG A 101 11.49 -13.08 10.04
N PRO A 102 11.37 -14.13 9.23
CA PRO A 102 11.43 -13.96 7.79
C PRO A 102 10.24 -13.13 7.28
N SER A 103 10.49 -12.31 6.26
CA SER A 103 9.41 -11.57 5.60
C SER A 103 8.48 -12.51 4.82
N GLY A 104 7.18 -12.23 4.87
CA GLY A 104 6.17 -12.90 4.04
C GLY A 104 6.09 -12.36 2.61
N VAL A 105 6.85 -11.30 2.29
CA VAL A 105 6.96 -10.74 0.94
C VAL A 105 8.07 -11.45 0.18
N ARG A 106 7.86 -11.71 -1.12
CA ARG A 106 8.87 -12.36 -1.97
C ARG A 106 10.17 -11.57 -2.03
N ASP A 107 11.28 -12.29 -2.08
CA ASP A 107 12.62 -11.69 -2.11
C ASP A 107 12.82 -10.79 -3.34
N SER A 108 12.30 -11.17 -4.49
CA SER A 108 12.34 -10.38 -5.73
C SER A 108 11.66 -9.00 -5.60
N ILE A 109 10.56 -8.93 -4.85
CA ILE A 109 9.86 -7.67 -4.56
C ILE A 109 10.70 -6.80 -3.63
N LEU A 110 11.18 -7.35 -2.52
CA LEU A 110 11.97 -6.63 -1.53
C LEU A 110 13.34 -6.16 -2.09
N ASP A 111 13.96 -6.93 -2.98
CA ASP A 111 15.16 -6.49 -3.70
C ASP A 111 14.89 -5.23 -4.55
N ARG A 112 13.73 -5.17 -5.21
CA ARG A 112 13.33 -4.00 -6.00
C ARG A 112 12.99 -2.81 -5.11
N VAL A 113 12.25 -3.04 -4.02
CA VAL A 113 11.94 -2.01 -3.01
C VAL A 113 13.22 -1.42 -2.46
N THR A 114 14.14 -2.25 -1.98
CA THR A 114 15.41 -1.83 -1.39
C THR A 114 16.25 -1.00 -2.36
N LYS A 115 16.34 -1.41 -3.63
CA LYS A 115 17.03 -0.63 -4.67
C LYS A 115 16.36 0.72 -4.90
N TYR A 116 15.03 0.75 -4.91
CA TYR A 116 14.27 1.97 -5.15
C TYR A 116 14.41 2.97 -4.01
N ILE A 117 14.21 2.54 -2.75
CA ILE A 117 14.31 3.42 -1.58
C ILE A 117 15.72 4.00 -1.44
N ARG A 118 16.77 3.17 -1.59
CA ARG A 118 18.17 3.60 -1.55
C ARG A 118 18.52 4.59 -2.65
N HIS A 119 18.01 4.39 -3.87
CA HIS A 119 18.21 5.33 -4.98
C HIS A 119 17.61 6.71 -4.67
N HIS A 120 16.55 6.78 -3.89
CA HIS A 120 15.88 8.01 -3.51
C HIS A 120 16.30 8.59 -2.15
N ASN A 121 17.27 7.96 -1.47
CA ASN A 121 17.69 8.31 -0.11
C ASN A 121 16.54 8.37 0.89
N ILE A 122 15.62 7.43 0.79
CA ILE A 122 14.50 7.23 1.72
C ILE A 122 14.68 5.85 2.33
N ASP A 123 14.77 5.76 3.66
CA ASP A 123 15.03 4.48 4.35
C ASP A 123 13.74 3.76 4.75
N ILE A 124 12.63 4.47 4.74
CA ILE A 124 11.35 3.98 5.27
C ILE A 124 10.41 3.64 4.11
N PHE A 125 9.74 2.51 4.23
CA PHE A 125 8.71 2.12 3.29
C PHE A 125 7.53 1.45 3.98
N TRP A 126 6.38 1.55 3.36
CA TRP A 126 5.17 0.86 3.74
C TRP A 126 4.80 -0.17 2.67
N ILE A 127 4.50 -1.39 3.11
CA ILE A 127 4.00 -2.47 2.26
C ILE A 127 2.91 -3.25 3.01
N ASP A 128 1.77 -3.43 2.40
CA ASP A 128 0.54 -3.94 3.01
C ASP A 128 0.71 -5.27 3.74
N LYS A 129 1.44 -6.19 3.14
CA LYS A 129 1.66 -7.56 3.67
C LYS A 129 2.31 -7.57 5.05
N GLU A 130 3.24 -6.65 5.31
CA GLU A 130 4.01 -6.58 6.55
C GLU A 130 3.48 -5.51 7.51
N CYS A 131 2.97 -4.42 6.97
CA CYS A 131 2.55 -3.27 7.75
C CYS A 131 1.09 -3.34 8.22
N ILE A 132 0.30 -4.27 7.67
CA ILE A 132 -1.07 -4.54 8.12
C ILE A 132 -1.09 -5.88 8.84
N ASP A 133 -1.63 -5.89 10.06
CA ASP A 133 -1.88 -7.15 10.77
C ASP A 133 -2.86 -8.02 9.98
N GLN A 134 -2.41 -9.20 9.59
CA GLN A 134 -3.19 -10.12 8.78
C GLN A 134 -4.12 -11.01 9.61
N THR A 135 -3.96 -11.03 10.93
CA THR A 135 -4.67 -11.94 11.85
C THR A 135 -5.99 -11.37 12.35
N GLU A 136 -6.08 -10.07 12.58
CA GLU A 136 -7.26 -9.41 13.15
C GLU A 136 -8.18 -8.80 12.10
N SER A 137 -9.42 -9.28 12.02
CA SER A 137 -10.36 -8.86 10.98
C SER A 137 -10.80 -7.38 11.08
N SER A 138 -10.98 -6.84 12.28
CA SER A 138 -11.44 -5.45 12.48
C SER A 138 -10.34 -4.42 12.20
N GLN A 139 -9.10 -4.69 12.61
CA GLN A 139 -7.96 -3.85 12.33
C GLN A 139 -7.58 -3.92 10.86
N LYS A 140 -7.61 -5.11 10.27
CA LYS A 140 -7.37 -5.30 8.84
C LYS A 140 -8.33 -4.50 7.97
N ILE A 141 -9.63 -4.52 8.28
CA ILE A 141 -10.63 -3.74 7.54
C ILE A 141 -10.35 -2.23 7.67
N ARG A 142 -10.00 -1.75 8.87
CA ARG A 142 -9.64 -0.34 9.07
C ARG A 142 -8.40 0.04 8.27
N ALA A 143 -7.37 -0.80 8.29
CA ALA A 143 -6.14 -0.60 7.55
C ALA A 143 -6.39 -0.53 6.03
N ILE A 144 -7.16 -1.46 5.48
CA ILE A 144 -7.53 -1.46 4.06
C ILE A 144 -8.31 -0.19 3.68
N ASN A 145 -9.26 0.24 4.53
CA ASN A 145 -10.03 1.45 4.29
C ASN A 145 -9.22 2.76 4.41
N SER A 146 -8.00 2.69 4.91
CA SER A 146 -7.11 3.84 5.11
C SER A 146 -5.90 3.82 4.18
N MET A 147 -5.80 2.85 3.28
CA MET A 147 -4.67 2.72 2.35
C MET A 147 -4.53 3.95 1.42
N ASP A 148 -5.64 4.58 1.06
CA ASP A 148 -5.63 5.82 0.28
C ASP A 148 -4.88 6.95 0.99
N ILE A 149 -5.04 7.06 2.32
CA ILE A 149 -4.32 8.04 3.15
C ILE A 149 -2.83 7.72 3.18
N VAL A 150 -2.48 6.46 3.35
CA VAL A 150 -1.08 6.01 3.34
C VAL A 150 -0.42 6.37 2.02
N TYR A 151 -1.04 6.03 0.88
CA TYR A 151 -0.46 6.35 -0.43
C TYR A 151 -0.46 7.85 -0.75
N LYS A 152 -1.47 8.60 -0.29
CA LYS A 152 -1.56 10.04 -0.49
C LYS A 152 -0.46 10.82 0.25
N ASN A 153 -0.09 10.37 1.47
CA ASN A 153 0.93 11.03 2.28
C ASN A 153 2.34 10.51 2.00
N ALA A 154 2.49 9.39 1.30
CA ALA A 154 3.81 8.89 0.91
C ALA A 154 4.57 9.92 0.06
N THR A 155 5.85 10.12 0.38
CA THR A 155 6.75 10.97 -0.42
C THR A 155 6.82 10.47 -1.86
N LYS A 156 6.76 9.15 -2.03
CA LYS A 156 6.66 8.46 -3.32
C LYS A 156 5.77 7.23 -3.18
N SER A 157 4.94 6.99 -4.20
CA SER A 157 4.18 5.73 -4.31
C SER A 157 4.69 4.94 -5.51
N VAL A 158 4.94 3.66 -5.34
CA VAL A 158 5.46 2.77 -6.39
C VAL A 158 4.61 1.52 -6.53
N GLY A 159 4.19 1.21 -7.76
CA GLY A 159 3.54 -0.04 -8.12
C GLY A 159 4.56 -1.03 -8.70
N LEU A 160 4.69 -2.20 -8.08
CA LEU A 160 5.57 -3.26 -8.55
C LEU A 160 4.74 -4.34 -9.26
N LEU A 161 4.89 -4.37 -10.58
CA LEU A 161 4.22 -5.37 -11.41
C LEU A 161 5.03 -6.67 -11.41
N SER A 162 4.34 -7.80 -11.38
CA SER A 162 4.94 -9.13 -11.50
C SER A 162 5.33 -9.48 -12.94
N THR A 163 4.75 -8.77 -13.93
CA THR A 163 5.04 -9.01 -15.36
C THR A 163 5.94 -7.90 -15.88
N PRO A 164 7.02 -8.22 -16.61
CA PRO A 164 7.84 -7.22 -17.27
C PRO A 164 6.99 -6.46 -18.30
N ILE A 165 7.08 -5.14 -18.32
CA ILE A 165 6.51 -4.32 -19.39
C ILE A 165 7.39 -4.53 -20.62
N LEU A 166 6.90 -5.33 -21.57
CA LEU A 166 7.54 -5.44 -22.87
C LEU A 166 7.27 -4.16 -23.63
N THR A 167 8.26 -3.27 -23.71
CA THR A 167 8.23 -2.19 -24.69
C THR A 167 8.25 -2.83 -26.07
N ARG A 168 7.20 -2.63 -26.87
CA ARG A 168 7.28 -2.93 -28.29
C ARG A 168 8.43 -2.09 -28.83
N GLY A 169 9.54 -2.76 -29.15
CA GLY A 169 10.62 -2.14 -29.89
C GLY A 169 10.05 -1.57 -31.18
N GLY A 170 10.23 -0.25 -31.37
CA GLY A 170 9.96 0.39 -32.65
C GLY A 170 11.01 -0.03 -33.68
#